data_01bc0c473754f1e3378d12fb8e77d3dc
#
_entry.id   01bc0c473754f1e3378d12fb8e77d3dc
#
_cell.length_a   1.000
_cell.length_b   1.000
_cell.length_c   1.000
_cell.angle_alpha   90.00
_cell.angle_beta   90.00
_cell.angle_gamma   90.00
#
_symmetry.space_group_name_H-M   'P 1'
#
loop_
_entity.id
_entity.type
_entity.pdbx_description
1 polymer ?
#
loop_
_entity_poly.entity_id
_entity_poly.type
_entity_poly.pdbx_seq_one_letter_code
_entity_poly.pdbx_strand_id
1 'polypeptide(L)'
;FGEIEKLQVSKKGPTDFVTNSDLRAEKIIIQELKKARPHYSIISEESGIEINKDKKNTWIIDPIDGTINFLHGIPHFAISLALRLNDEVVSGLIFDPIKNEMFYAEKDNGAFFNNQRIRVSKKNEVNDCLFATGSNLNNKIQLPNRKSGCAALDMAYVASGRYDGYFQN
;
A
#
# COMPACT_ATOMS: atom_id res chain seq x y z
N PHE A 1 -18.59 -3.70 2.26
CA PHE A 1 -19.10 -4.63 1.21
C PHE A 1 -20.53 -4.30 0.73
N GLY A 2 -21.38 -3.64 1.49
CA GLY A 2 -22.78 -3.35 1.12
C GLY A 2 -22.97 -2.30 0.01
N GLU A 3 -21.92 -1.66 -0.50
CA GLU A 3 -22.01 -0.62 -1.55
C GLU A 3 -21.34 -1.02 -2.86
N ILE A 4 -20.81 -2.24 -3.00
CA ILE A 4 -20.08 -2.68 -4.21
C ILE A 4 -20.96 -2.59 -5.46
N GLU A 5 -22.25 -2.90 -5.35
CA GLU A 5 -23.20 -2.82 -6.47
C GLU A 5 -23.48 -1.39 -6.97
N LYS A 6 -23.09 -0.36 -6.20
CA LYS A 6 -23.28 1.06 -6.54
C LYS A 6 -22.00 1.76 -6.98
N LEU A 7 -20.90 1.00 -7.14
CA LEU A 7 -19.62 1.58 -7.53
C LEU A 7 -19.68 2.15 -8.95
N GLN A 8 -19.41 3.44 -9.04
CA GLN A 8 -19.10 4.06 -10.33
C GLN A 8 -17.61 3.83 -10.58
N VAL A 9 -17.32 3.14 -11.66
CA VAL A 9 -15.95 2.79 -12.08
C VAL A 9 -15.60 3.61 -13.30
N SER A 10 -14.48 4.32 -13.25
CA SER A 10 -13.84 4.90 -14.42
C SER A 10 -12.53 4.18 -14.71
N LYS A 11 -12.10 4.20 -15.97
CA LYS A 11 -10.90 3.50 -16.44
C LYS A 11 -9.86 4.53 -16.85
N LYS A 12 -8.71 4.56 -16.15
CA LYS A 12 -7.57 5.42 -16.49
C LYS A 12 -6.68 4.79 -17.58
N GLY A 13 -6.67 3.45 -17.67
CA GLY A 13 -5.88 2.68 -18.63
C GLY A 13 -6.44 1.25 -18.82
N PRO A 14 -5.79 0.39 -19.61
CA PRO A 14 -6.30 -0.97 -19.90
C PRO A 14 -6.57 -1.84 -18.67
N THR A 15 -5.79 -1.63 -17.58
CA THR A 15 -5.91 -2.36 -16.32
C THR A 15 -5.97 -1.42 -15.11
N ASP A 16 -6.08 -0.10 -15.33
CA ASP A 16 -6.07 0.92 -14.30
C ASP A 16 -7.51 1.43 -14.09
N PHE A 17 -8.05 1.16 -12.92
CA PHE A 17 -9.42 1.48 -12.53
C PHE A 17 -9.42 2.39 -11.32
N VAL A 18 -10.30 3.38 -11.33
CA VAL A 18 -10.62 4.19 -10.16
C VAL A 18 -12.10 4.08 -9.87
N THR A 19 -12.43 4.02 -8.62
CA THR A 19 -13.82 4.01 -8.16
C THR A 19 -14.16 5.30 -7.42
N ASN A 20 -15.45 5.57 -7.27
CA ASN A 20 -15.90 6.63 -6.37
C ASN A 20 -15.51 6.35 -4.91
N SER A 21 -15.21 5.11 -4.55
CA SER A 21 -14.70 4.75 -3.21
C SER A 21 -13.25 5.18 -3.00
N ASP A 22 -12.37 5.02 -4.02
CA ASP A 22 -10.99 5.51 -3.97
C ASP A 22 -10.98 7.02 -3.76
N LEU A 23 -11.76 7.77 -4.56
CA LEU A 23 -11.88 9.23 -4.45
C LEU A 23 -12.45 9.69 -3.09
N ARG A 24 -13.41 8.95 -2.53
CA ARG A 24 -13.97 9.25 -1.20
C ARG A 24 -12.99 8.97 -0.09
N ALA A 25 -12.29 7.82 -0.14
CA ALA A 25 -11.26 7.45 0.80
C ALA A 25 -10.13 8.49 0.79
N GLU A 26 -9.62 8.81 -0.41
CA GLU A 26 -8.58 9.83 -0.59
C GLU A 26 -9.01 11.18 0.01
N LYS A 27 -10.22 11.65 -0.30
CA LYS A 27 -10.73 12.92 0.22
C LYS A 27 -10.75 12.95 1.75
N ILE A 28 -11.19 11.87 2.40
CA ILE A 28 -11.23 11.76 3.86
C ILE A 28 -9.81 11.79 4.43
N ILE A 29 -8.90 10.99 3.87
CA ILE A 29 -7.50 10.93 4.30
C ILE A 29 -6.85 12.30 4.18
N ILE A 30 -6.97 12.96 3.03
CA ILE A 30 -6.42 14.31 2.79
C ILE A 30 -6.98 15.33 3.79
N GLN A 31 -8.28 15.27 4.06
CA GLN A 31 -8.90 16.18 5.04
C GLN A 31 -8.30 16.01 6.45
N GLU A 32 -8.12 14.77 6.90
CA GLU A 32 -7.54 14.52 8.23
C GLU A 32 -6.05 14.89 8.28
N LEU A 33 -5.28 14.59 7.23
CA LEU A 33 -3.88 15.00 7.14
C LEU A 33 -3.71 16.52 7.13
N LYS A 34 -4.56 17.24 6.39
CA LYS A 34 -4.56 18.72 6.37
C LYS A 34 -4.94 19.35 7.72
N LYS A 35 -5.84 18.73 8.49
CA LYS A 35 -6.12 19.19 9.86
C LYS A 35 -4.88 19.07 10.75
N ALA A 36 -4.17 17.97 10.65
CA ALA A 36 -2.98 17.72 11.46
C ALA A 36 -1.75 18.53 11.00
N ARG A 37 -1.57 18.68 9.69
CA ARG A 37 -0.40 19.34 9.07
C ARG A 37 -0.82 20.17 7.84
N PRO A 38 -1.42 21.36 8.01
CA PRO A 38 -2.06 22.11 6.92
C PRO A 38 -1.11 22.66 5.86
N HIS A 39 0.19 22.66 6.14
CA HIS A 39 1.20 23.23 5.23
C HIS A 39 1.98 22.16 4.44
N TYR A 40 1.81 20.88 4.75
CA TYR A 40 2.49 19.81 4.03
C TYR A 40 1.94 19.68 2.62
N SER A 41 2.83 19.34 1.69
CA SER A 41 2.45 18.97 0.32
C SER A 41 1.87 17.56 0.29
N ILE A 42 1.11 17.25 -0.76
CA ILE A 42 0.45 15.95 -0.94
C ILE A 42 0.75 15.43 -2.34
N ILE A 43 1.10 14.15 -2.42
CA ILE A 43 1.12 13.36 -3.65
C ILE A 43 0.13 12.22 -3.42
N SER A 44 -0.90 12.15 -4.25
CA SER A 44 -1.91 11.10 -4.16
C SER A 44 -2.15 10.46 -5.51
N GLU A 45 -2.49 9.18 -5.51
CA GLU A 45 -2.68 8.41 -6.73
C GLU A 45 -3.81 8.95 -7.59
N GLU A 46 -4.92 9.38 -6.96
CA GLU A 46 -6.12 9.78 -7.66
C GLU A 46 -6.12 11.26 -8.05
N SER A 47 -5.78 12.17 -7.11
CA SER A 47 -5.79 13.62 -7.34
C SER A 47 -4.46 14.19 -7.80
N GLY A 48 -3.39 13.38 -7.81
CA GLY A 48 -2.07 13.80 -8.25
C GLY A 48 -1.31 14.64 -7.22
N ILE A 49 -0.65 15.71 -7.65
CA ILE A 49 0.31 16.46 -6.83
C ILE A 49 -0.29 17.80 -6.41
N GLU A 50 -0.37 18.03 -5.11
CA GLU A 50 -0.68 19.32 -4.50
C GLU A 50 0.55 19.87 -3.77
N ILE A 51 1.18 20.91 -4.31
CA ILE A 51 2.31 21.60 -3.68
C ILE A 51 1.77 22.69 -2.74
N ASN A 52 2.17 22.62 -1.48
CA ASN A 52 1.79 23.58 -0.46
C ASN A 52 3.00 24.42 0.01
N LYS A 53 2.81 25.23 1.06
CA LYS A 53 3.84 26.14 1.60
C LYS A 53 5.09 25.38 2.06
N ASP A 54 4.91 24.24 2.69
CA ASP A 54 6.00 23.36 3.10
C ASP A 54 6.31 22.37 1.96
N LYS A 55 7.38 22.67 1.21
CA LYS A 55 7.87 21.81 0.13
C LYS A 55 8.77 20.68 0.62
N LYS A 56 9.18 20.70 1.88
CA LYS A 56 10.08 19.69 2.45
C LYS A 56 9.33 18.47 2.94
N ASN A 57 8.14 18.66 3.50
CA ASN A 57 7.30 17.60 4.00
C ASN A 57 6.19 17.29 3.00
N THR A 58 6.10 16.04 2.59
CA THR A 58 5.13 15.59 1.59
C THR A 58 4.48 14.28 2.06
N TRP A 59 3.16 14.28 2.16
CA TRP A 59 2.39 13.05 2.28
C TRP A 59 2.29 12.36 0.90
N ILE A 60 2.51 11.05 0.89
CA ILE A 60 2.30 10.20 -0.28
C ILE A 60 1.18 9.23 0.07
N ILE A 61 0.15 9.16 -0.77
CA ILE A 61 -1.12 8.49 -0.45
C ILE A 61 -1.50 7.59 -1.61
N ASP A 62 -1.78 6.33 -1.29
CA ASP A 62 -2.56 5.42 -2.11
C ASP A 62 -3.79 5.01 -1.28
N PRO A 63 -4.98 5.47 -1.66
CA PRO A 63 -6.19 5.27 -0.87
C PRO A 63 -6.70 3.83 -0.89
N ILE A 64 -6.48 3.09 -1.98
CA ILE A 64 -6.87 1.67 -2.11
C ILE A 64 -5.90 0.92 -3.03
N ASP A 65 -4.73 0.50 -2.50
CA ASP A 65 -3.90 -0.48 -3.22
C ASP A 65 -4.63 -1.82 -3.31
N GLY A 66 -4.73 -2.35 -4.52
CA GLY A 66 -5.54 -3.52 -4.83
C GLY A 66 -6.94 -3.17 -5.31
N THR A 67 -7.12 -2.08 -6.06
CA THR A 67 -8.40 -1.61 -6.61
C THR A 67 -9.17 -2.71 -7.36
N ILE A 68 -8.48 -3.59 -8.12
CA ILE A 68 -9.12 -4.71 -8.81
C ILE A 68 -9.72 -5.70 -7.80
N ASN A 69 -9.01 -6.02 -6.73
CA ASN A 69 -9.53 -6.87 -5.65
C ASN A 69 -10.77 -6.24 -5.03
N PHE A 70 -10.68 -4.94 -4.71
CA PHE A 70 -11.79 -4.19 -4.14
C PHE A 70 -13.03 -4.23 -5.03
N LEU A 71 -12.86 -3.98 -6.33
CA LEU A 71 -13.94 -4.03 -7.34
C LEU A 71 -14.65 -5.39 -7.41
N HIS A 72 -13.90 -6.47 -7.26
CA HIS A 72 -14.42 -7.83 -7.30
C HIS A 72 -14.85 -8.37 -5.92
N GLY A 73 -14.86 -7.54 -4.88
CA GLY A 73 -15.22 -7.97 -3.52
C GLY A 73 -14.22 -8.94 -2.89
N ILE A 74 -12.99 -9.00 -3.41
CA ILE A 74 -11.92 -9.80 -2.84
C ILE A 74 -11.36 -9.05 -1.62
N PRO A 75 -11.41 -9.63 -0.40
CA PRO A 75 -11.05 -8.93 0.83
C PRO A 75 -9.54 -8.87 1.05
N HIS A 76 -8.82 -8.29 0.08
CA HIS A 76 -7.37 -8.16 0.08
C HIS A 76 -6.94 -6.88 -0.65
N PHE A 77 -6.96 -5.77 0.07
CA PHE A 77 -6.58 -4.43 -0.36
C PHE A 77 -6.15 -3.62 0.86
N ALA A 78 -5.44 -2.51 0.64
CA ALA A 78 -4.90 -1.70 1.73
C ALA A 78 -4.97 -0.20 1.44
N ILE A 79 -4.89 0.59 2.51
CA ILE A 79 -4.55 2.00 2.48
C ILE A 79 -3.04 2.10 2.69
N SER A 80 -2.33 2.85 1.85
CA SER A 80 -0.91 3.12 2.00
C SER A 80 -0.64 4.60 2.16
N LEU A 81 0.10 4.96 3.22
CA LEU A 81 0.51 6.32 3.53
C LEU A 81 2.01 6.37 3.77
N ALA A 82 2.68 7.41 3.27
CA ALA A 82 4.05 7.69 3.64
C ALA A 82 4.28 9.17 3.87
N LEU A 83 5.21 9.49 4.76
CA LEU A 83 5.74 10.84 4.94
C LEU A 83 7.15 10.89 4.38
N ARG A 84 7.36 11.77 3.41
CA ARG A 84 8.65 12.10 2.85
C ARG A 84 9.10 13.45 3.41
N LEU A 85 10.29 13.49 4.00
CA LEU A 85 10.99 14.69 4.43
C LEU A 85 12.17 14.96 3.50
N ASN A 86 12.17 16.09 2.82
CA ASN A 86 13.03 16.39 1.68
C ASN A 86 12.81 15.29 0.61
N ASP A 87 13.82 14.48 0.31
CA ASP A 87 13.70 13.39 -0.68
C ASP A 87 13.76 12.00 -0.04
N GLU A 88 13.63 11.93 1.28
CA GLU A 88 13.71 10.68 2.04
C GLU A 88 12.36 10.33 2.69
N VAL A 89 11.90 9.08 2.51
CA VAL A 89 10.75 8.55 3.24
C VAL A 89 11.16 8.27 4.69
N VAL A 90 10.55 8.98 5.64
CA VAL A 90 10.88 8.90 7.06
C VAL A 90 9.85 8.14 7.88
N SER A 91 8.63 7.98 7.35
CA SER A 91 7.57 7.21 8.00
C SER A 91 6.66 6.60 6.94
N GLY A 92 6.13 5.42 7.21
CA GLY A 92 5.18 4.74 6.36
C GLY A 92 4.18 3.91 7.14
N LEU A 93 2.98 3.78 6.60
CA LEU A 93 1.87 3.01 7.15
C LEU A 93 1.16 2.27 6.03
N ILE A 94 0.85 0.99 6.28
CA ILE A 94 -0.03 0.17 5.44
C ILE A 94 -1.12 -0.39 6.35
N PHE A 95 -2.37 -0.18 6.00
CA PHE A 95 -3.52 -0.64 6.78
C PHE A 95 -4.44 -1.52 5.93
N ASP A 96 -4.62 -2.78 6.36
CA ASP A 96 -5.65 -3.69 5.85
C ASP A 96 -6.94 -3.48 6.66
N PRO A 97 -7.97 -2.84 6.08
CA PRO A 97 -9.19 -2.54 6.83
C PRO A 97 -10.08 -3.77 7.05
N ILE A 98 -9.86 -4.85 6.28
CA ILE A 98 -10.65 -6.07 6.40
C ILE A 98 -10.20 -6.91 7.60
N LYS A 99 -8.88 -7.04 7.75
CA LYS A 99 -8.28 -7.81 8.85
C LYS A 99 -8.00 -6.97 10.10
N ASN A 100 -8.17 -5.64 9.98
CA ASN A 100 -7.75 -4.68 11.01
C ASN A 100 -6.26 -4.85 11.37
N GLU A 101 -5.44 -4.98 10.32
CA GLU A 101 -3.99 -5.15 10.42
C GLU A 101 -3.30 -3.84 10.03
N MET A 102 -2.51 -3.28 10.93
CA MET A 102 -1.74 -2.07 10.71
C MET A 102 -0.25 -2.36 10.78
N PHE A 103 0.44 -2.09 9.67
CA PHE A 103 1.89 -2.13 9.57
C PHE A 103 2.40 -0.70 9.50
N TYR A 104 3.37 -0.33 10.31
CA TYR A 104 3.97 0.99 10.24
C TYR A 104 5.45 0.96 10.59
N ALA A 105 6.19 1.91 10.06
CA ALA A 105 7.61 2.09 10.32
C ALA A 105 7.97 3.56 10.39
N GLU A 106 8.96 3.88 11.20
CA GLU A 106 9.63 5.18 11.22
C GLU A 106 11.13 4.96 11.11
N LYS A 107 11.79 5.89 10.42
CA LYS A 107 13.23 5.89 10.28
C LYS A 107 13.88 5.85 11.67
N ASP A 108 14.88 4.98 11.83
CA ASP A 108 15.65 4.74 13.07
C ASP A 108 14.82 4.20 14.25
N ASN A 109 13.50 4.09 14.14
CA ASN A 109 12.62 3.54 15.18
C ASN A 109 12.21 2.08 14.94
N GLY A 110 12.26 1.62 13.68
CA GLY A 110 11.97 0.25 13.26
C GLY A 110 10.55 0.07 12.72
N ALA A 111 10.16 -1.19 12.52
CA ALA A 111 8.89 -1.56 11.92
C ALA A 111 8.01 -2.36 12.91
N PHE A 112 6.70 -2.15 12.81
CA PHE A 112 5.71 -2.68 13.74
C PHE A 112 4.48 -3.20 13.00
N PHE A 113 3.87 -4.22 13.57
CA PHE A 113 2.57 -4.76 13.22
C PHE A 113 1.66 -4.72 14.45
N ASN A 114 0.55 -4.01 14.39
CA ASN A 114 -0.37 -3.84 15.53
C ASN A 114 0.38 -3.57 16.85
N ASN A 115 1.31 -2.60 16.85
CA ASN A 115 2.17 -2.20 17.96
C ASN A 115 3.24 -3.23 18.41
N GLN A 116 3.36 -4.36 17.74
CA GLN A 116 4.42 -5.34 17.99
C GLN A 116 5.55 -5.17 16.98
N ARG A 117 6.80 -5.11 17.46
CA ARG A 117 7.97 -4.99 16.58
C ARG A 117 8.10 -6.22 15.69
N ILE A 118 8.26 -6.00 14.38
CA ILE A 118 8.41 -7.06 13.38
C ILE A 118 9.83 -7.17 12.86
N ARG A 119 10.11 -8.29 12.21
CA ARG A 119 11.35 -8.59 11.50
C ARG A 119 11.03 -9.41 10.26
N VAL A 120 11.87 -9.29 9.26
CA VAL A 120 11.84 -10.15 8.07
C VAL A 120 12.15 -11.61 8.44
N SER A 121 11.80 -12.52 7.53
CA SER A 121 12.14 -13.93 7.62
C SER A 121 13.65 -14.15 7.81
N LYS A 122 14.03 -15.25 8.47
CA LYS A 122 15.41 -15.68 8.67
C LYS A 122 15.82 -16.83 7.75
N LYS A 123 14.97 -17.21 6.79
CA LYS A 123 15.27 -18.29 5.84
C LYS A 123 16.44 -17.89 4.93
N ASN A 124 17.36 -18.82 4.70
CA ASN A 124 18.54 -18.63 3.86
C ASN A 124 18.51 -19.46 2.58
N GLU A 125 17.64 -20.48 2.52
CA GLU A 125 17.52 -21.35 1.35
C GLU A 125 16.32 -20.93 0.51
N VAL A 126 16.56 -20.61 -0.75
CA VAL A 126 15.53 -20.11 -1.68
C VAL A 126 14.38 -21.11 -1.87
N ASN A 127 14.66 -22.40 -1.82
CA ASN A 127 13.66 -23.47 -1.97
C ASN A 127 12.65 -23.52 -0.82
N ASP A 128 12.99 -22.96 0.33
CA ASP A 128 12.12 -22.89 1.52
C ASP A 128 11.32 -21.58 1.55
N CYS A 129 11.59 -20.68 0.61
CA CYS A 129 11.00 -19.35 0.58
C CYS A 129 9.64 -19.33 -0.12
N LEU A 130 8.76 -18.47 0.38
CA LEU A 130 7.51 -18.08 -0.26
C LEU A 130 7.61 -16.63 -0.72
N PHE A 131 7.45 -16.41 -2.01
CA PHE A 131 7.50 -15.07 -2.60
C PHE A 131 6.11 -14.52 -2.90
N ALA A 132 6.01 -13.19 -2.95
CA ALA A 132 4.89 -12.51 -3.57
C ALA A 132 5.34 -11.78 -4.84
N THR A 133 4.43 -11.57 -5.78
CA THR A 133 4.74 -10.91 -7.06
C THR A 133 3.53 -10.22 -7.66
N GLY A 134 3.74 -9.04 -8.26
CA GLY A 134 2.78 -8.38 -9.16
C GLY A 134 2.92 -8.81 -10.63
N SER A 135 4.04 -9.49 -10.97
CA SER A 135 4.41 -9.82 -12.35
C SER A 135 4.08 -11.28 -12.71
N ASN A 136 4.00 -11.56 -14.01
CA ASN A 136 3.99 -12.93 -14.49
C ASN A 136 5.42 -13.46 -14.52
N LEU A 137 5.69 -14.53 -13.77
CA LEU A 137 6.97 -15.22 -13.83
C LEU A 137 7.16 -15.85 -15.22
N ASN A 138 8.32 -15.61 -15.81
CA ASN A 138 8.77 -16.44 -16.92
C ASN A 138 8.90 -17.90 -16.44
N ASN A 139 8.46 -18.86 -17.24
CA ASN A 139 8.43 -20.30 -16.92
C ASN A 139 9.76 -20.92 -16.44
N LYS A 140 10.83 -20.13 -16.35
CA LYS A 140 12.16 -20.56 -15.90
C LYS A 140 12.36 -20.50 -14.39
N ILE A 141 11.52 -19.78 -13.64
CA ILE A 141 11.65 -19.61 -12.18
C ILE A 141 10.48 -20.34 -11.51
N GLN A 142 10.75 -21.52 -10.97
CA GLN A 142 9.77 -22.33 -10.25
C GLN A 142 9.93 -22.12 -8.73
N LEU A 143 9.62 -20.93 -8.25
CA LEU A 143 9.59 -20.64 -6.82
C LEU A 143 8.15 -20.61 -6.31
N PRO A 144 7.88 -21.11 -5.10
CA PRO A 144 6.58 -20.92 -4.46
C PRO A 144 6.25 -19.44 -4.40
N ASN A 145 5.14 -19.04 -5.02
CA ASN A 145 4.76 -17.62 -5.06
C ASN A 145 3.26 -17.41 -4.93
N ARG A 146 2.91 -16.17 -4.61
CA ARG A 146 1.55 -15.66 -4.58
C ARG A 146 1.46 -14.40 -5.42
N LYS A 147 0.39 -14.28 -6.20
CA LYS A 147 0.01 -13.07 -6.92
C LYS A 147 -1.27 -12.55 -6.27
N SER A 148 -1.13 -11.75 -5.23
CA SER A 148 -2.23 -11.35 -4.36
C SER A 148 -3.07 -10.21 -4.95
N GLY A 149 -2.47 -9.35 -5.77
CA GLY A 149 -3.11 -8.17 -6.36
C GLY A 149 -3.12 -6.94 -5.46
N CYS A 150 -2.31 -6.93 -4.37
CA CYS A 150 -2.11 -5.78 -3.48
C CYS A 150 -0.62 -5.71 -3.10
N ALA A 151 0.12 -4.84 -3.76
CA ALA A 151 1.57 -4.74 -3.60
C ALA A 151 1.98 -4.25 -2.21
N ALA A 152 1.22 -3.32 -1.64
CA ALA A 152 1.48 -2.79 -0.30
C ALA A 152 1.40 -3.90 0.76
N LEU A 153 0.35 -4.74 0.73
CA LEU A 153 0.24 -5.88 1.65
C LEU A 153 1.31 -6.93 1.40
N ASP A 154 1.66 -7.19 0.15
CA ASP A 154 2.74 -8.13 -0.17
C ASP A 154 4.06 -7.68 0.45
N MET A 155 4.42 -6.40 0.33
CA MET A 155 5.61 -5.82 0.95
C MET A 155 5.52 -5.80 2.48
N ALA A 156 4.36 -5.48 3.06
CA ALA A 156 4.13 -5.54 4.50
C ALA A 156 4.29 -6.97 5.05
N TYR A 157 3.86 -7.97 4.29
CA TYR A 157 4.03 -9.37 4.66
C TYR A 157 5.49 -9.82 4.58
N VAL A 158 6.28 -9.29 3.64
CA VAL A 158 7.74 -9.50 3.66
C VAL A 158 8.35 -8.87 4.90
N ALA A 159 8.00 -7.62 5.22
CA ALA A 159 8.53 -6.92 6.40
C ALA A 159 8.20 -7.64 7.71
N SER A 160 7.07 -8.37 7.77
CA SER A 160 6.65 -9.15 8.94
C SER A 160 7.10 -10.62 8.93
N GLY A 161 7.83 -11.06 7.90
CA GLY A 161 8.31 -12.44 7.76
C GLY A 161 7.23 -13.46 7.37
N ARG A 162 6.04 -13.00 6.95
CA ARG A 162 4.98 -13.87 6.39
C ARG A 162 5.33 -14.34 4.98
N TYR A 163 5.98 -13.46 4.19
CA TYR A 163 6.63 -13.76 2.93
C TYR A 163 8.13 -13.56 3.07
N ASP A 164 8.90 -14.21 2.23
CA ASP A 164 10.36 -14.16 2.27
C ASP A 164 10.93 -13.16 1.26
N GLY A 165 10.13 -12.75 0.27
CA GLY A 165 10.50 -11.73 -0.70
C GLY A 165 9.33 -11.30 -1.59
N TYR A 166 9.50 -10.12 -2.22
CA TYR A 166 8.58 -9.56 -3.21
C TYR A 166 9.36 -9.12 -4.44
N PHE A 167 8.79 -9.31 -5.61
CA PHE A 167 9.35 -8.80 -6.86
C PHE A 167 8.25 -8.41 -7.85
N GLN A 168 8.52 -7.34 -8.59
CA GLN A 168 7.68 -6.82 -9.65
C GLN A 168 8.56 -6.24 -10.76
N ASN A 169 8.25 -6.55 -12.03
CA ASN A 169 8.89 -5.99 -13.22
C ASN A 169 8.08 -4.82 -13.76
#